data_98e32d9c14bc074f111285205f296922
#
_entry.id   98e32d9c14bc074f111285205f296922
#
_cell.length_a   1.000
_cell.length_b   1.000
_cell.length_c   1.000
_cell.angle_alpha   90.00
_cell.angle_beta   90.00
_cell.angle_gamma   90.00
#
_symmetry.space_group_name_H-M   'P 1'
#
loop_
_entity.id
_entity.type
_entity.pdbx_description
1 polymer ?
#
loop_
_entity_poly.entity_id
_entity_poly.type
_entity_poly.pdbx_seq_one_letter_code
_entity_poly.pdbx_strand_id
1 'polypeptide(L)'
;DDVESRGLGDVYKRQPVQHPANDMTTDIITTHFDYHSIDANLLKLDILGHDDPTMIRMLQDLTGLDPQTIPLDDQTVMSLFMNTSALGVEPEDINGIPLGCLGIPEFGTDFAMQMVIDAKPTEFSDLIRISGLSHGTDVWLGNAQTLIEQGIATISTAICTRDDIMIYLISMGLDSEQSFTIMESVRKGKGLKEEWKEEMRAHNVPEWYIDSCLKIKYMFPKAHAAAYVMMAWRIAYLSLIHISEPTRLDV
;
A
#
# COMPACT_ATOMS: atom_id res chain seq x y z
N ASP A 1 23.16 -23.49 -19.96
CA ASP A 1 22.62 -22.16 -20.31
C ASP A 1 21.88 -22.13 -21.63
N ASP A 2 22.28 -22.96 -22.59
CA ASP A 2 21.73 -22.93 -23.94
C ASP A 2 20.46 -23.77 -24.13
N VAL A 3 20.17 -24.70 -23.24
CA VAL A 3 19.03 -25.63 -23.37
C VAL A 3 17.72 -24.97 -22.87
N GLU A 4 17.79 -24.17 -21.81
CA GLU A 4 16.61 -23.45 -21.29
C GLU A 4 16.17 -22.29 -22.22
N SER A 5 17.14 -21.58 -22.82
CA SER A 5 16.83 -20.52 -23.79
C SER A 5 16.25 -21.07 -25.11
N ARG A 6 16.64 -22.30 -25.51
CA ARG A 6 16.05 -22.97 -26.69
C ARG A 6 14.60 -23.40 -26.43
N GLY A 7 14.28 -23.85 -25.23
CA GLY A 7 12.90 -24.18 -24.84
C GLY A 7 11.97 -22.99 -24.89
N LEU A 8 12.39 -21.85 -24.40
CA LEU A 8 11.63 -20.57 -24.46
C LEU A 8 11.46 -20.08 -25.90
N GLY A 9 12.49 -20.17 -26.74
CA GLY A 9 12.41 -19.75 -28.15
C GLY A 9 11.39 -20.55 -28.96
N ASP A 10 11.22 -21.85 -28.70
CA ASP A 10 10.21 -22.67 -29.36
C ASP A 10 8.78 -22.37 -28.86
N VAL A 11 8.60 -22.00 -27.60
CA VAL A 11 7.34 -21.56 -27.04
C VAL A 11 6.92 -20.23 -27.67
N TYR A 12 7.82 -19.28 -27.79
CA TYR A 12 7.54 -17.99 -28.44
C TYR A 12 7.10 -18.12 -29.92
N LYS A 13 7.66 -19.07 -30.66
CA LYS A 13 7.30 -19.29 -32.07
C LYS A 13 5.94 -19.94 -32.28
N ARG A 14 5.33 -20.50 -31.25
CA ARG A 14 4.06 -21.24 -31.32
C ARG A 14 2.91 -20.57 -30.60
N GLN A 15 3.16 -19.43 -29.95
CA GLN A 15 2.13 -18.70 -29.22
C GLN A 15 1.28 -17.86 -30.19
N PRO A 16 -0.03 -17.80 -29.99
CA PRO A 16 -0.85 -16.79 -30.64
C PRO A 16 -0.42 -15.40 -30.14
N VAL A 17 -0.23 -14.48 -31.05
CA VAL A 17 0.26 -13.14 -30.76
C VAL A 17 -0.70 -12.07 -31.29
N GLN A 18 -0.64 -10.88 -30.70
CA GLN A 18 -1.42 -9.73 -31.10
C GLN A 18 -0.65 -8.43 -30.86
N HIS A 19 -1.07 -7.36 -31.52
CA HIS A 19 -0.66 -6.01 -31.15
C HIS A 19 -1.55 -5.49 -30.00
N PRO A 20 -0.97 -4.84 -28.96
CA PRO A 20 -1.74 -4.26 -27.87
C PRO A 20 -2.80 -3.28 -28.38
N ALA A 21 -4.00 -3.32 -27.83
CA ALA A 21 -5.13 -2.45 -28.19
C ALA A 21 -5.48 -2.46 -29.70
N ASN A 22 -5.11 -3.52 -30.44
CA ASN A 22 -5.25 -3.61 -31.91
C ASN A 22 -4.51 -2.49 -32.67
N ASP A 23 -3.50 -1.88 -32.07
CA ASP A 23 -2.68 -0.85 -32.72
C ASP A 23 -1.60 -1.51 -33.59
N MET A 24 -1.85 -1.53 -34.90
CA MET A 24 -0.93 -2.10 -35.88
C MET A 24 0.28 -1.20 -36.18
N THR A 25 0.35 0.00 -35.61
CA THR A 25 1.47 0.93 -35.81
C THR A 25 2.60 0.74 -34.82
N THR A 26 2.37 -0.04 -33.74
CA THR A 26 3.38 -0.37 -32.74
C THR A 26 4.18 -1.61 -33.13
N ASP A 27 5.48 -1.60 -32.83
CA ASP A 27 6.34 -2.79 -32.95
C ASP A 27 6.17 -3.76 -31.78
N ILE A 28 5.36 -3.40 -30.75
CA ILE A 28 5.12 -4.24 -29.58
C ILE A 28 4.19 -5.38 -29.97
N ILE A 29 4.63 -6.60 -29.67
CA ILE A 29 3.85 -7.82 -29.88
C ILE A 29 3.63 -8.47 -28.51
N THR A 30 2.37 -8.83 -28.21
CA THR A 30 1.98 -9.51 -26.97
C THR A 30 1.35 -10.87 -27.28
N THR A 31 1.26 -11.72 -26.27
CA THR A 31 0.54 -12.98 -26.37
C THR A 31 -0.97 -12.72 -26.41
N HIS A 32 -1.72 -13.61 -27.08
CA HIS A 32 -3.18 -13.58 -27.18
C HIS A 32 -3.87 -14.64 -26.32
N PHE A 33 -3.18 -15.17 -25.32
CA PHE A 33 -3.77 -16.09 -24.38
C PHE A 33 -4.69 -15.37 -23.40
N ASP A 34 -5.84 -16.00 -23.09
CA ASP A 34 -6.59 -15.61 -21.91
C ASP A 34 -5.76 -15.86 -20.66
N TYR A 35 -5.62 -14.81 -19.83
CA TYR A 35 -4.80 -14.87 -18.63
C TYR A 35 -5.23 -15.99 -17.68
N HIS A 36 -6.54 -16.18 -17.46
CA HIS A 36 -7.06 -17.20 -16.56
C HIS A 36 -6.81 -18.64 -17.02
N SER A 37 -6.49 -18.81 -18.30
CA SER A 37 -6.13 -20.12 -18.86
C SER A 37 -4.66 -20.49 -18.61
N ILE A 38 -3.82 -19.53 -18.25
CA ILE A 38 -2.37 -19.72 -18.09
C ILE A 38 -1.83 -19.35 -16.70
N ASP A 39 -2.64 -18.73 -15.84
CA ASP A 39 -2.24 -18.25 -14.52
C ASP A 39 -1.77 -19.34 -13.55
N ALA A 40 -2.27 -20.57 -13.73
CA ALA A 40 -1.84 -21.72 -12.95
C ALA A 40 -0.49 -22.31 -13.39
N ASN A 41 -0.03 -22.01 -14.61
CA ASN A 41 1.14 -22.63 -15.23
C ASN A 41 2.29 -21.65 -15.50
N LEU A 42 2.00 -20.35 -15.54
CA LEU A 42 2.98 -19.31 -15.84
C LEU A 42 3.00 -18.25 -14.76
N LEU A 43 4.20 -17.83 -14.37
CA LEU A 43 4.38 -16.69 -13.48
C LEU A 43 4.23 -15.39 -14.28
N LYS A 44 3.23 -14.59 -13.94
CA LYS A 44 3.09 -13.23 -14.44
C LYS A 44 3.91 -12.28 -13.56
N LEU A 45 4.86 -11.59 -14.15
CA LEU A 45 5.60 -10.51 -13.51
C LEU A 45 5.06 -9.17 -14.01
N ASP A 46 4.52 -8.38 -13.09
CA ASP A 46 4.11 -7.01 -13.39
C ASP A 46 5.33 -6.10 -13.22
N ILE A 47 5.84 -5.58 -14.33
CA ILE A 47 6.98 -4.66 -14.32
C ILE A 47 6.42 -3.25 -14.48
N LEU A 48 6.32 -2.54 -13.35
CA LEU A 48 5.83 -1.17 -13.30
C LEU A 48 7.01 -0.23 -13.06
N GLY A 49 7.08 0.84 -13.85
CA GLY A 49 8.03 1.92 -13.61
C GLY A 49 7.60 2.75 -12.40
N HIS A 50 8.55 3.03 -11.49
CA HIS A 50 8.34 3.89 -10.33
C HIS A 50 9.44 4.93 -10.25
N ASP A 51 9.08 6.16 -9.91
CA ASP A 51 10.04 7.26 -9.76
C ASP A 51 10.73 7.25 -8.37
N ASP A 52 10.09 6.66 -7.35
CA ASP A 52 10.58 6.67 -5.98
C ASP A 52 11.99 6.09 -5.80
N PRO A 53 12.37 4.94 -6.41
CA PRO A 53 13.73 4.44 -6.29
C PRO A 53 14.77 5.38 -6.92
N THR A 54 14.42 6.05 -8.01
CA THR A 54 15.28 7.05 -8.67
C THR A 54 15.44 8.28 -7.77
N MET A 55 14.35 8.74 -7.17
CA MET A 55 14.35 9.85 -6.22
C MET A 55 15.22 9.54 -5.00
N ILE A 56 15.08 8.36 -4.40
CA ILE A 56 15.89 7.91 -3.26
C ILE A 56 17.38 7.88 -3.65
N ARG A 57 17.71 7.36 -4.84
CA ARG A 57 19.08 7.32 -5.32
C ARG A 57 19.67 8.71 -5.50
N MET A 58 18.91 9.63 -6.09
CA MET A 58 19.33 11.02 -6.24
C MET A 58 19.58 11.68 -4.88
N LEU A 59 18.67 11.52 -3.93
CA LEU A 59 18.81 12.04 -2.57
C LEU A 59 20.00 11.42 -1.83
N GLN A 60 20.27 10.14 -2.03
CA GLN A 60 21.47 9.47 -1.51
C GLN A 60 22.74 10.12 -2.07
N ASP A 61 22.80 10.35 -3.38
CA ASP A 61 23.96 10.95 -4.02
C ASP A 61 24.19 12.41 -3.54
N LEU A 62 23.11 13.16 -3.27
CA LEU A 62 23.16 14.53 -2.76
C LEU A 62 23.55 14.60 -1.28
N THR A 63 23.05 13.72 -0.44
CA THR A 63 23.26 13.75 1.02
C THR A 63 24.45 12.92 1.49
N GLY A 64 24.90 11.95 0.68
CA GLY A 64 25.90 10.96 1.07
C GLY A 64 25.42 9.93 2.10
N LEU A 65 24.11 9.93 2.45
CA LEU A 65 23.55 9.03 3.44
C LEU A 65 22.99 7.75 2.78
N ASP A 66 23.34 6.59 3.34
CA ASP A 66 22.75 5.33 2.90
C ASP A 66 21.29 5.22 3.36
N PRO A 67 20.30 5.15 2.44
CA PRO A 67 18.89 5.05 2.79
C PRO A 67 18.53 3.81 3.64
N GLN A 68 19.36 2.76 3.62
CA GLN A 68 19.14 1.56 4.41
C GLN A 68 19.41 1.77 5.91
N THR A 69 20.17 2.81 6.26
CA THR A 69 20.49 3.14 7.65
C THR A 69 19.47 4.07 8.31
N ILE A 70 18.47 4.54 7.58
CA ILE A 70 17.44 5.46 8.08
C ILE A 70 16.55 4.74 9.10
N PRO A 71 16.44 5.27 10.33
CA PRO A 71 15.58 4.69 11.36
C PRO A 71 14.10 4.89 10.98
N LEU A 72 13.24 3.90 11.32
CA LEU A 72 11.81 3.95 11.05
C LEU A 72 10.99 4.53 12.22
N ASP A 73 11.65 5.04 13.24
CA ASP A 73 11.07 5.63 14.46
C ASP A 73 11.48 7.09 14.69
N ASP A 74 12.03 7.74 13.65
CA ASP A 74 12.43 9.15 13.72
C ASP A 74 11.22 10.07 13.94
N GLN A 75 11.22 10.77 15.08
CA GLN A 75 10.10 11.61 15.49
C GLN A 75 9.97 12.88 14.66
N THR A 76 11.06 13.37 14.07
CA THR A 76 11.02 14.53 13.19
C THR A 76 10.34 14.19 11.87
N VAL A 77 10.65 13.02 11.31
CA VAL A 77 9.94 12.51 10.13
C VAL A 77 8.47 12.26 10.45
N MET A 78 8.19 11.62 11.61
CA MET A 78 6.81 11.36 12.03
C MET A 78 5.98 12.64 12.16
N SER A 79 6.60 13.72 12.63
CA SER A 79 5.92 15.02 12.79
C SER A 79 5.40 15.61 11.48
N LEU A 80 5.97 15.26 10.32
CA LEU A 80 5.46 15.68 9.00
C LEU A 80 4.03 15.21 8.72
N PHE A 81 3.64 14.11 9.35
CA PHE A 81 2.28 13.56 9.25
C PHE A 81 1.35 14.11 10.33
N MET A 82 1.82 15.04 11.15
CA MET A 82 1.06 15.65 12.24
C MET A 82 0.93 17.17 12.09
N ASN A 83 1.97 17.83 11.58
CA ASN A 83 2.05 19.29 11.43
C ASN A 83 3.18 19.70 10.46
N THR A 84 3.40 21.00 10.33
CA THR A 84 4.42 21.60 9.44
C THR A 84 5.70 22.02 10.16
N SER A 85 5.79 21.87 11.48
CA SER A 85 6.86 22.46 12.30
C SER A 85 8.27 22.02 11.90
N ALA A 86 8.42 20.74 11.47
CA ALA A 86 9.72 20.23 11.01
C ALA A 86 10.22 20.90 9.73
N LEU A 87 9.34 21.52 8.95
CA LEU A 87 9.68 22.27 7.73
C LEU A 87 9.97 23.75 8.03
N GLY A 88 9.64 24.23 9.23
CA GLY A 88 9.80 25.64 9.60
C GLY A 88 8.87 26.59 8.84
N VAL A 89 7.74 26.10 8.35
CA VAL A 89 6.72 26.87 7.62
C VAL A 89 5.37 26.79 8.32
N GLU A 90 4.57 27.84 8.17
CA GLU A 90 3.19 27.83 8.66
C GLU A 90 2.24 27.28 7.58
N PRO A 91 1.08 26.73 7.95
CA PRO A 91 0.10 26.22 6.97
C PRO A 91 -0.28 27.23 5.89
N GLU A 92 -0.32 28.51 6.22
CA GLU A 92 -0.65 29.61 5.32
C GLU A 92 0.39 29.77 4.19
N ASP A 93 1.64 29.40 4.43
CA ASP A 93 2.73 29.44 3.43
C ASP A 93 2.59 28.35 2.37
N ILE A 94 1.81 27.31 2.67
CA ILE A 94 1.56 26.14 1.82
C ILE A 94 0.07 25.91 1.55
N ASN A 95 -0.65 26.99 1.22
CA ASN A 95 -2.09 26.97 0.86
C ASN A 95 -3.03 26.46 1.97
N GLY A 96 -2.67 26.66 3.23
CA GLY A 96 -3.49 26.24 4.38
C GLY A 96 -3.41 24.74 4.70
N ILE A 97 -2.44 24.02 4.13
CA ILE A 97 -2.25 22.58 4.40
C ILE A 97 -1.62 22.41 5.79
N PRO A 98 -2.28 21.68 6.72
CA PRO A 98 -1.81 21.57 8.10
C PRO A 98 -0.71 20.50 8.29
N LEU A 99 -0.33 19.77 7.23
CA LEU A 99 0.63 18.68 7.28
C LEU A 99 1.89 18.97 6.47
N GLY A 100 3.02 18.47 6.94
CA GLY A 100 4.31 18.58 6.24
C GLY A 100 4.54 17.49 5.16
N CYS A 101 3.58 16.61 4.93
CA CYS A 101 3.73 15.50 3.99
C CYS A 101 3.31 15.83 2.54
N LEU A 102 3.00 17.09 2.24
CA LEU A 102 2.76 17.54 0.86
C LEU A 102 3.99 17.23 0.01
N GLY A 103 3.81 16.53 -1.09
CA GLY A 103 4.91 16.09 -1.97
C GLY A 103 5.62 14.81 -1.53
N ILE A 104 5.30 14.24 -0.37
CA ILE A 104 5.76 12.90 -0.01
C ILE A 104 4.93 11.86 -0.79
N PRO A 105 5.56 10.91 -1.51
CA PRO A 105 4.85 9.84 -2.19
C PRO A 105 3.87 9.12 -1.26
N GLU A 106 2.78 8.61 -1.79
CA GLU A 106 1.69 7.93 -1.06
C GLU A 106 0.79 8.87 -0.23
N PHE A 107 1.32 9.96 0.34
CA PHE A 107 0.62 10.80 1.32
C PHE A 107 0.33 12.24 0.85
N GLY A 108 0.85 12.64 -0.31
CA GLY A 108 0.79 14.02 -0.79
C GLY A 108 -0.49 14.39 -1.54
N THR A 109 -1.46 13.50 -1.70
CA THR A 109 -2.76 13.82 -2.31
C THR A 109 -3.75 14.33 -1.26
N ASP A 110 -4.70 15.16 -1.65
CA ASP A 110 -5.74 15.69 -0.74
C ASP A 110 -6.48 14.57 -0.01
N PHE A 111 -6.81 13.49 -0.71
CA PHE A 111 -7.48 12.34 -0.11
C PHE A 111 -6.63 11.63 0.94
N ALA A 112 -5.33 11.41 0.65
CA ALA A 112 -4.43 10.77 1.59
C ALA A 112 -4.13 11.67 2.79
N MET A 113 -3.92 12.97 2.58
CA MET A 113 -3.71 13.94 3.66
C MET A 113 -4.93 14.03 4.57
N GLN A 114 -6.14 14.04 4.02
CA GLN A 114 -7.35 14.05 4.84
C GLN A 114 -7.45 12.78 5.70
N MET A 115 -7.10 11.63 5.12
CA MET A 115 -7.06 10.35 5.86
C MET A 115 -6.03 10.37 6.99
N VAL A 116 -4.86 10.98 6.78
CA VAL A 116 -3.84 11.19 7.83
C VAL A 116 -4.40 12.07 8.96
N ILE A 117 -5.10 13.16 8.61
CA ILE A 117 -5.74 14.06 9.60
C ILE A 117 -6.79 13.31 10.43
N ASP A 118 -7.63 12.50 9.79
CA ASP A 118 -8.71 11.76 10.46
C ASP A 118 -8.14 10.61 11.33
N ALA A 119 -7.16 9.87 10.81
CA ALA A 119 -6.58 8.70 11.47
C ALA A 119 -5.58 9.04 12.57
N LYS A 120 -4.95 10.23 12.54
CA LYS A 120 -3.96 10.72 13.53
C LYS A 120 -2.85 9.71 13.84
N PRO A 121 -2.04 9.33 12.85
CA PRO A 121 -0.98 8.35 13.03
C PRO A 121 0.05 8.82 14.06
N THR A 122 0.60 7.88 14.82
CA THR A 122 1.61 8.14 15.86
C THR A 122 2.91 7.39 15.64
N GLU A 123 2.89 6.38 14.76
CA GLU A 123 4.04 5.54 14.47
C GLU A 123 4.07 5.09 13.01
N PHE A 124 5.20 4.57 12.57
CA PHE A 124 5.41 4.09 11.21
C PHE A 124 4.39 3.01 10.78
N SER A 125 4.00 2.15 11.70
CA SER A 125 3.00 1.11 11.43
C SER A 125 1.62 1.66 11.07
N ASP A 126 1.25 2.81 11.63
CA ASP A 126 0.00 3.49 11.31
C ASP A 126 0.00 4.03 9.87
N LEU A 127 1.16 4.51 9.40
CA LEU A 127 1.31 4.96 8.01
C LEU A 127 1.11 3.81 7.01
N ILE A 128 1.61 2.61 7.33
CA ILE A 128 1.37 1.40 6.52
C ILE A 128 -0.13 1.09 6.46
N ARG A 129 -0.85 1.23 7.56
CA ARG A 129 -2.30 1.03 7.64
C ARG A 129 -3.06 2.05 6.79
N ILE A 130 -2.68 3.33 6.88
CA ILE A 130 -3.26 4.41 6.08
C ILE A 130 -3.03 4.17 4.59
N SER A 131 -1.82 3.76 4.19
CA SER A 131 -1.54 3.39 2.79
C SER A 131 -2.43 2.21 2.34
N GLY A 132 -2.61 1.19 3.18
CA GLY A 132 -3.53 0.09 2.90
C GLY A 132 -4.98 0.55 2.69
N LEU A 133 -5.45 1.47 3.54
CA LEU A 133 -6.80 2.05 3.46
C LEU A 133 -6.99 2.90 2.19
N SER A 134 -5.97 3.64 1.77
CA SER A 134 -6.05 4.55 0.62
C SER A 134 -6.12 3.84 -0.73
N HIS A 135 -5.57 2.63 -0.81
CA HIS A 135 -5.54 1.82 -2.03
C HIS A 135 -6.71 0.84 -2.16
N GLY A 136 -7.51 0.68 -1.13
CA GLY A 136 -8.68 -0.21 -1.14
C GLY A 136 -9.94 0.48 -1.68
N THR A 137 -10.94 -0.33 -2.05
CA THR A 137 -12.27 0.14 -2.42
C THR A 137 -13.25 -0.21 -1.31
N ASP A 138 -14.00 0.79 -0.82
CA ASP A 138 -14.95 0.69 0.30
C ASP A 138 -14.31 0.17 1.60
N VAL A 139 -13.03 0.49 1.80
CA VAL A 139 -12.28 0.16 3.03
C VAL A 139 -12.27 1.35 3.99
N TRP A 140 -12.08 2.58 3.50
CA TRP A 140 -12.01 3.79 4.31
C TRP A 140 -13.38 4.47 4.46
N LEU A 141 -13.90 5.08 3.38
CA LEU A 141 -15.13 5.86 3.42
C LEU A 141 -16.35 5.01 3.80
N GLY A 142 -17.09 5.44 4.82
CA GLY A 142 -18.28 4.72 5.32
C GLY A 142 -17.96 3.37 5.98
N ASN A 143 -16.70 3.05 6.18
CA ASN A 143 -16.23 1.82 6.82
C ASN A 143 -15.23 2.16 7.95
N ALA A 144 -13.93 2.01 7.76
CA ALA A 144 -12.93 2.26 8.82
C ALA A 144 -13.01 3.68 9.37
N GLN A 145 -13.21 4.69 8.53
CA GLN A 145 -13.41 6.08 8.95
C GLN A 145 -14.54 6.20 9.99
N THR A 146 -15.72 5.68 9.64
CA THR A 146 -16.90 5.77 10.55
C THR A 146 -16.65 5.02 11.86
N LEU A 147 -15.98 3.85 11.81
CA LEU A 147 -15.66 3.09 13.02
C LEU A 147 -14.68 3.83 13.94
N ILE A 148 -13.72 4.54 13.35
CA ILE A 148 -12.74 5.34 14.10
C ILE A 148 -13.40 6.59 14.67
N GLU A 149 -14.19 7.32 13.90
CA GLU A 149 -14.95 8.50 14.36
C GLU A 149 -15.91 8.19 15.51
N GLN A 150 -16.53 7.02 15.48
CA GLN A 150 -17.44 6.54 16.53
C GLN A 150 -16.70 5.95 17.75
N GLY A 151 -15.37 5.82 17.70
CA GLY A 151 -14.58 5.21 18.77
C GLY A 151 -14.80 3.69 18.92
N ILE A 152 -15.37 3.03 17.91
CA ILE A 152 -15.59 1.58 17.89
C ILE A 152 -14.28 0.86 17.56
N ALA A 153 -13.48 1.42 16.67
CA ALA A 153 -12.16 0.92 16.30
C ALA A 153 -11.12 2.04 16.38
N THR A 154 -9.85 1.65 16.34
CA THR A 154 -8.71 2.56 16.17
C THR A 154 -8.02 2.22 14.85
N ILE A 155 -7.06 3.05 14.41
CA ILE A 155 -6.26 2.73 13.23
C ILE A 155 -5.54 1.37 13.37
N SER A 156 -5.19 0.96 14.60
CA SER A 156 -4.52 -0.31 14.87
C SER A 156 -5.45 -1.52 14.90
N THR A 157 -6.77 -1.33 15.06
CA THR A 157 -7.76 -2.42 15.14
C THR A 157 -8.68 -2.49 13.94
N ALA A 158 -8.81 -1.41 13.15
CA ALA A 158 -9.58 -1.40 11.92
C ALA A 158 -8.96 -2.31 10.85
N ILE A 159 -9.78 -2.79 9.93
CA ILE A 159 -9.33 -3.57 8.76
C ILE A 159 -8.71 -2.60 7.77
N CYS A 160 -7.39 -2.67 7.58
CA CYS A 160 -6.64 -1.78 6.69
C CYS A 160 -6.09 -2.49 5.47
N THR A 161 -5.63 -3.74 5.65
CA THR A 161 -5.08 -4.59 4.59
C THR A 161 -5.72 -5.97 4.62
N ARG A 162 -5.61 -6.72 3.51
CA ARG A 162 -6.15 -8.09 3.47
C ARG A 162 -5.52 -9.00 4.54
N ASP A 163 -4.24 -8.78 4.84
CA ASP A 163 -3.49 -9.57 5.80
C ASP A 163 -4.04 -9.39 7.23
N ASP A 164 -4.61 -8.22 7.54
CA ASP A 164 -5.21 -7.95 8.85
C ASP A 164 -6.39 -8.89 9.10
N ILE A 165 -7.19 -9.19 8.07
CA ILE A 165 -8.34 -10.12 8.20
C ILE A 165 -7.85 -11.51 8.57
N MET A 166 -6.87 -12.05 7.82
CA MET A 166 -6.37 -13.40 8.05
C MET A 166 -5.76 -13.53 9.44
N ILE A 167 -4.88 -12.60 9.81
CA ILE A 167 -4.18 -12.63 11.10
C ILE A 167 -5.17 -12.49 12.26
N TYR A 168 -6.13 -11.59 12.14
CA TYR A 168 -7.15 -11.38 13.18
C TYR A 168 -7.99 -12.63 13.39
N LEU A 169 -8.51 -13.25 12.33
CA LEU A 169 -9.33 -14.46 12.42
C LEU A 169 -8.54 -15.63 13.03
N ILE A 170 -7.27 -15.82 12.65
CA ILE A 170 -6.40 -16.81 13.27
C ILE A 170 -6.23 -16.52 14.77
N SER A 171 -6.02 -15.26 15.16
CA SER A 171 -5.88 -14.86 16.56
C SER A 171 -7.14 -15.09 17.39
N MET A 172 -8.31 -15.05 16.74
CA MET A 172 -9.59 -15.38 17.35
C MET A 172 -9.85 -16.90 17.43
N GLY A 173 -8.95 -17.72 16.87
CA GLY A 173 -9.00 -19.19 16.96
C GLY A 173 -9.63 -19.89 15.75
N LEU A 174 -9.91 -19.18 14.65
CA LEU A 174 -10.35 -19.82 13.42
C LEU A 174 -9.17 -20.58 12.77
N ASP A 175 -9.51 -21.62 12.02
CA ASP A 175 -8.53 -22.37 11.24
C ASP A 175 -7.79 -21.46 10.23
N SER A 176 -6.51 -21.71 10.01
CA SER A 176 -5.66 -20.86 9.14
C SER A 176 -6.05 -20.92 7.67
N GLU A 177 -6.39 -22.09 7.15
CA GLU A 177 -6.83 -22.27 5.75
C GLU A 177 -8.19 -21.59 5.52
N GLN A 178 -9.09 -21.72 6.46
CA GLN A 178 -10.37 -21.05 6.42
C GLN A 178 -10.22 -19.54 6.55
N SER A 179 -9.38 -19.04 7.45
CA SER A 179 -9.08 -17.62 7.61
C SER A 179 -8.52 -17.03 6.31
N PHE A 180 -7.64 -17.76 5.63
CA PHE A 180 -7.14 -17.38 4.30
C PHE A 180 -8.27 -17.34 3.26
N THR A 181 -9.14 -18.33 3.24
CA THR A 181 -10.27 -18.41 2.30
C THR A 181 -11.25 -17.25 2.52
N ILE A 182 -11.57 -16.92 3.75
CA ILE A 182 -12.41 -15.77 4.12
C ILE A 182 -11.74 -14.48 3.64
N MET A 183 -10.47 -14.27 3.96
CA MET A 183 -9.69 -13.10 3.53
C MET A 183 -9.71 -12.94 2.00
N GLU A 184 -9.48 -14.04 1.25
CA GLU A 184 -9.49 -14.00 -0.22
C GLU A 184 -10.89 -13.67 -0.80
N SER A 185 -11.95 -14.08 -0.14
CA SER A 185 -13.32 -13.73 -0.53
C SER A 185 -13.60 -12.24 -0.30
N VAL A 186 -13.25 -11.74 0.88
CA VAL A 186 -13.44 -10.34 1.26
C VAL A 186 -12.62 -9.40 0.35
N ARG A 187 -11.32 -9.67 0.17
CA ARG A 187 -10.47 -8.80 -0.66
C ARG A 187 -10.91 -8.69 -2.11
N LYS A 188 -11.61 -9.70 -2.63
CA LYS A 188 -12.19 -9.73 -3.99
C LYS A 188 -13.63 -9.17 -4.05
N GLY A 189 -14.14 -8.64 -2.96
CA GLY A 189 -15.48 -8.09 -2.88
C GLY A 189 -16.62 -9.12 -2.99
N LYS A 190 -16.31 -10.40 -2.76
CA LYS A 190 -17.32 -11.48 -2.79
C LYS A 190 -18.12 -11.61 -1.49
N GLY A 191 -17.71 -10.87 -0.46
CA GLY A 191 -18.36 -10.89 0.86
C GLY A 191 -18.12 -12.16 1.65
N LEU A 192 -19.04 -12.45 2.58
CA LEU A 192 -18.99 -13.57 3.51
C LEU A 192 -20.18 -14.51 3.30
N LYS A 193 -19.92 -15.82 3.34
CA LYS A 193 -20.97 -16.84 3.41
C LYS A 193 -21.60 -16.88 4.80
N GLU A 194 -22.85 -17.31 4.92
CA GLU A 194 -23.53 -17.39 6.23
C GLU A 194 -22.79 -18.31 7.21
N GLU A 195 -22.32 -19.47 6.74
CA GLU A 195 -21.53 -20.41 7.56
C GLU A 195 -20.28 -19.77 8.17
N TRP A 196 -19.61 -18.88 7.44
CA TRP A 196 -18.43 -18.16 7.94
C TRP A 196 -18.79 -17.10 8.98
N LYS A 197 -19.93 -16.42 8.80
CA LYS A 197 -20.40 -15.42 9.79
C LYS A 197 -20.77 -16.10 11.11
N GLU A 198 -21.43 -17.26 11.04
CA GLU A 198 -21.78 -18.05 12.23
C GLU A 198 -20.53 -18.50 12.97
N GLU A 199 -19.53 -18.96 12.26
CA GLU A 199 -18.25 -19.37 12.84
C GLU A 199 -17.45 -18.20 13.42
N MET A 200 -17.39 -17.06 12.71
CA MET A 200 -16.79 -15.84 13.26
C MET A 200 -17.46 -15.43 14.58
N ARG A 201 -18.79 -15.48 14.66
CA ARG A 201 -19.54 -15.22 15.92
C ARG A 201 -19.23 -16.22 16.99
N ALA A 202 -19.14 -17.51 16.65
CA ALA A 202 -18.79 -18.57 17.60
C ALA A 202 -17.40 -18.37 18.23
N HIS A 203 -16.49 -17.70 17.50
CA HIS A 203 -15.17 -17.32 17.96
C HIS A 203 -15.09 -15.88 18.52
N ASN A 204 -16.23 -15.28 18.87
CA ASN A 204 -16.34 -13.94 19.44
C ASN A 204 -15.81 -12.80 18.56
N VAL A 205 -15.81 -12.98 17.25
CA VAL A 205 -15.55 -11.87 16.31
C VAL A 205 -16.71 -10.88 16.42
N PRO A 206 -16.45 -9.58 16.69
CA PRO A 206 -17.54 -8.61 16.88
C PRO A 206 -18.29 -8.31 15.58
N GLU A 207 -19.59 -8.00 15.71
CA GLU A 207 -20.45 -7.72 14.53
C GLU A 207 -19.92 -6.58 13.66
N TRP A 208 -19.36 -5.51 14.26
CA TRP A 208 -18.79 -4.42 13.47
C TRP A 208 -17.65 -4.88 12.54
N TYR A 209 -16.90 -5.92 12.94
CA TYR A 209 -15.83 -6.49 12.12
C TYR A 209 -16.41 -7.27 10.93
N ILE A 210 -17.45 -8.06 11.19
CA ILE A 210 -18.21 -8.80 10.15
C ILE A 210 -18.84 -7.82 9.15
N ASP A 211 -19.47 -6.76 9.66
CA ASP A 211 -20.07 -5.71 8.85
C ASP A 211 -19.02 -4.95 8.01
N SER A 212 -17.85 -4.69 8.59
CA SER A 212 -16.73 -4.09 7.87
C SER A 212 -16.28 -4.96 6.71
N CYS A 213 -16.11 -6.27 6.94
CA CYS A 213 -15.77 -7.23 5.88
C CYS A 213 -16.79 -7.25 4.73
N LEU A 214 -18.08 -7.09 5.04
CA LEU A 214 -19.15 -7.10 4.03
C LEU A 214 -19.17 -5.87 3.13
N LYS A 215 -18.68 -4.73 3.63
CA LYS A 215 -18.60 -3.48 2.86
C LYS A 215 -17.45 -3.49 1.85
N ILE A 216 -16.36 -4.16 2.15
CA ILE A 216 -15.12 -4.15 1.36
C ILE A 216 -15.34 -4.73 -0.04
N LYS A 217 -14.86 -4.02 -1.06
CA LYS A 217 -14.90 -4.45 -2.47
C LYS A 217 -13.53 -4.87 -2.99
N TYR A 218 -12.48 -4.21 -2.53
CA TYR A 218 -11.11 -4.54 -2.91
C TYR A 218 -10.14 -4.13 -1.82
N MET A 219 -9.14 -4.98 -1.56
CA MET A 219 -8.10 -4.70 -0.57
C MET A 219 -6.70 -4.97 -1.10
N PHE A 220 -5.79 -4.13 -0.63
CA PHE A 220 -4.37 -4.24 -0.92
C PHE A 220 -3.63 -5.17 0.07
N PRO A 221 -2.52 -5.81 -0.35
CA PRO A 221 -1.65 -6.57 0.53
C PRO A 221 -0.81 -5.64 1.41
N LYS A 222 -0.59 -6.04 2.67
CA LYS A 222 0.22 -5.28 3.64
C LYS A 222 1.68 -5.13 3.20
N ALA A 223 2.24 -6.15 2.57
CA ALA A 223 3.60 -6.12 2.05
C ALA A 223 3.82 -5.01 1.00
N HIS A 224 2.84 -4.78 0.12
CA HIS A 224 2.87 -3.68 -0.83
C HIS A 224 2.85 -2.32 -0.11
N ALA A 225 1.88 -2.11 0.79
CA ALA A 225 1.80 -0.88 1.57
C ALA A 225 3.10 -0.61 2.35
N ALA A 226 3.67 -1.64 3.00
CA ALA A 226 4.93 -1.50 3.74
C ALA A 226 6.09 -1.07 2.84
N ALA A 227 6.22 -1.64 1.65
CA ALA A 227 7.29 -1.29 0.71
C ALA A 227 7.20 0.18 0.26
N TYR A 228 6.02 0.65 -0.10
CA TYR A 228 5.82 2.03 -0.56
C TYR A 228 5.94 3.05 0.57
N VAL A 229 5.40 2.76 1.74
CA VAL A 229 5.55 3.63 2.91
C VAL A 229 7.02 3.72 3.35
N MET A 230 7.79 2.63 3.24
CA MET A 230 9.23 2.67 3.52
C MET A 230 9.98 3.59 2.53
N MET A 231 9.62 3.58 1.26
CA MET A 231 10.18 4.52 0.28
C MET A 231 9.80 5.96 0.61
N ALA A 232 8.52 6.21 0.88
CA ALA A 232 8.02 7.53 1.28
C ALA A 232 8.72 8.07 2.53
N TRP A 233 8.90 7.24 3.55
CA TRP A 233 9.61 7.58 4.78
C TRP A 233 11.08 7.95 4.53
N ARG A 234 11.77 7.18 3.70
CA ARG A 234 13.16 7.46 3.32
C ARG A 234 13.30 8.77 2.57
N ILE A 235 12.38 9.06 1.64
CA ILE A 235 12.33 10.32 0.92
C ILE A 235 12.09 11.48 1.90
N ALA A 236 11.13 11.33 2.82
CA ALA A 236 10.85 12.34 3.84
C ALA A 236 12.06 12.64 4.72
N TYR A 237 12.74 11.61 5.22
CA TYR A 237 13.93 11.74 6.04
C TYR A 237 15.07 12.49 5.29
N LEU A 238 15.39 12.03 4.08
CA LEU A 238 16.45 12.63 3.27
C LEU A 238 16.12 14.08 2.86
N SER A 239 14.86 14.38 2.61
CA SER A 239 14.39 15.73 2.29
C SER A 239 14.55 16.68 3.48
N LEU A 240 14.25 16.24 4.70
CA LEU A 240 14.43 17.02 5.93
C LEU A 240 15.90 17.38 6.17
N ILE A 241 16.83 16.46 5.96
CA ILE A 241 18.26 16.74 6.09
C ILE A 241 18.69 17.83 5.10
N HIS A 242 18.21 17.77 3.88
CA HIS A 242 18.53 18.77 2.85
C HIS A 242 17.97 20.15 3.19
N ILE A 243 16.78 20.23 3.78
CA ILE A 243 16.15 21.48 4.21
C ILE A 243 16.87 22.07 5.43
N SER A 244 17.23 21.22 6.41
CA SER A 244 17.84 21.66 7.67
C SER A 244 19.35 21.92 7.59
N GLU A 245 20.03 21.36 6.60
CA GLU A 245 21.50 21.56 6.39
C GLU A 245 21.83 21.99 4.95
N PRO A 246 21.30 23.13 4.45
CA PRO A 246 21.52 23.55 3.06
C PRO A 246 23.00 23.84 2.73
N THR A 247 23.86 24.01 3.73
CA THR A 247 25.30 24.33 3.58
C THR A 247 26.16 23.11 3.22
N ARG A 248 25.65 21.89 3.23
CA ARG A 248 26.39 20.70 2.78
C ARG A 248 26.50 20.54 1.27
N LEU A 249 25.86 21.40 0.48
CA LEU A 249 25.89 21.38 -0.99
C LEU A 249 26.99 22.31 -1.60
N ASP A 250 27.79 22.96 -0.80
CA ASP A 250 28.94 23.75 -1.27
C ASP A 250 30.17 22.84 -1.49
N VAL A 251 30.05 21.86 -2.40
CA VAL A 251 31.22 21.14 -2.91
C VAL A 251 31.18 21.14 -4.44
#